data_8a63e51018f0a08db2b622dbcfaeffcb
#
_entry.id   8a63e51018f0a08db2b622dbcfaeffcb
#
_cell.length_a   1.000
_cell.length_b   1.000
_cell.length_c   1.000
_cell.angle_alpha   90.00
_cell.angle_beta   90.00
_cell.angle_gamma   90.00
#
_symmetry.space_group_name_H-M   'P 1'
#
loop_
_entity.id
_entity.type
_entity.pdbx_description
1 polymer ?
#
loop_
_entity_poly.entity_id
_entity_poly.type
_entity_poly.pdbx_seq_one_letter_code
_entity_poly.pdbx_strand_id
1 'polypeptide(L)'
;MKKIITILLLTISITAFSQNKAKALLNEVSTKVKSYDNISLDFKYVLENTSENIKQETKGDVIMQGEKYKLNILGITRLFDGKTLYSISPEDEEVTISSESDNEEDAITPSKMLSFYEDGYLYAIDIEQNINGRKIQYVKLTPIDSNSEIKNILLGIDINTKHIYNLIQIGKNNTKTTLTVNSFKTNEPLSKSLFTFDANKYKDYYINKLD
;
A
#
# COMPACT_ATOMS: atom_id res chain seq x y z
N MET A 1 45.84 -7.88 -13.34
CA MET A 1 44.69 -8.76 -13.04
C MET A 1 44.33 -8.81 -11.55
N LYS A 2 45.25 -9.00 -10.58
CA LYS A 2 44.90 -9.03 -9.14
C LYS A 2 44.17 -7.77 -8.61
N LYS A 3 44.56 -6.55 -9.06
CA LYS A 3 43.89 -5.30 -8.62
C LYS A 3 42.45 -5.13 -9.14
N ILE A 4 42.13 -5.65 -10.33
CA ILE A 4 40.77 -5.61 -10.90
C ILE A 4 39.84 -6.58 -10.14
N ILE A 5 40.34 -7.75 -9.76
CA ILE A 5 39.57 -8.74 -8.97
C ILE A 5 39.24 -8.20 -7.57
N THR A 6 40.18 -7.45 -6.94
CA THR A 6 39.95 -6.85 -5.62
C THR A 6 38.86 -5.75 -5.64
N ILE A 7 38.80 -4.94 -6.71
CA ILE A 7 37.76 -3.91 -6.88
C ILE A 7 36.40 -4.57 -7.13
N LEU A 8 36.33 -5.66 -7.92
CA LEU A 8 35.08 -6.37 -8.19
C LEU A 8 34.50 -7.03 -6.91
N LEU A 9 35.35 -7.59 -6.06
CA LEU A 9 34.94 -8.16 -4.77
C LEU A 9 34.43 -7.10 -3.79
N LEU A 10 34.98 -5.87 -3.82
CA LEU A 10 34.52 -4.79 -2.94
C LEU A 10 33.11 -4.29 -3.33
N THR A 11 32.78 -4.24 -4.62
CA THR A 11 31.47 -3.79 -5.10
C THR A 11 30.34 -4.78 -4.74
N ILE A 12 30.61 -6.08 -4.76
CA ILE A 12 29.65 -7.11 -4.38
C ILE A 12 29.30 -7.03 -2.87
N SER A 13 30.27 -6.69 -2.03
CA SER A 13 30.09 -6.59 -0.59
C SER A 13 29.17 -5.42 -0.20
N ILE A 14 29.20 -4.30 -0.93
CA ILE A 14 28.41 -3.10 -0.64
C ILE A 14 26.94 -3.34 -0.98
N THR A 15 26.63 -4.04 -2.08
CA THR A 15 25.24 -4.34 -2.48
C THR A 15 24.56 -5.31 -1.52
N ALA A 16 25.25 -6.34 -1.07
CA ALA A 16 24.73 -7.30 -0.09
C ALA A 16 24.43 -6.63 1.25
N PHE A 17 25.25 -5.71 1.70
CA PHE A 17 25.03 -4.97 2.95
C PHE A 17 23.82 -4.04 2.88
N SER A 18 23.62 -3.33 1.75
CA SER A 18 22.44 -2.49 1.53
C SER A 18 21.14 -3.27 1.50
N GLN A 19 21.11 -4.43 0.86
CA GLN A 19 19.94 -5.30 0.79
C GLN A 19 19.56 -5.85 2.17
N ASN A 20 20.54 -6.30 2.97
CA ASN A 20 20.29 -6.80 4.31
C ASN A 20 19.73 -5.71 5.24
N LYS A 21 20.25 -4.47 5.15
CA LYS A 21 19.77 -3.34 5.94
C LYS A 21 18.34 -2.94 5.54
N ALA A 22 18.03 -2.91 4.24
CA ALA A 22 16.69 -2.65 3.73
C ALA A 22 15.69 -3.70 4.25
N LYS A 23 16.02 -4.98 4.12
CA LYS A 23 15.18 -6.08 4.59
C LYS A 23 14.96 -6.05 6.10
N ALA A 24 15.99 -5.72 6.89
CA ALA A 24 15.88 -5.57 8.33
C ALA A 24 14.87 -4.47 8.70
N LEU A 25 14.94 -3.29 8.06
CA LEU A 25 14.00 -2.20 8.29
C LEU A 25 12.56 -2.60 7.90
N LEU A 26 12.37 -3.26 6.76
CA LEU A 26 11.05 -3.75 6.34
C LEU A 26 10.48 -4.78 7.31
N ASN A 27 11.30 -5.67 7.86
CA ASN A 27 10.88 -6.63 8.89
C ASN A 27 10.44 -5.92 10.19
N GLU A 28 11.12 -4.82 10.58
CA GLU A 28 10.68 -4.01 11.74
C GLU A 28 9.31 -3.39 11.49
N VAL A 29 9.06 -2.88 10.27
CA VAL A 29 7.75 -2.33 9.85
C VAL A 29 6.68 -3.42 9.91
N SER A 30 6.92 -4.58 9.29
CA SER A 30 5.99 -5.72 9.29
C SER A 30 5.65 -6.18 10.72
N THR A 31 6.69 -6.34 11.57
CA THR A 31 6.49 -6.71 12.97
C THR A 31 5.63 -5.69 13.70
N LYS A 32 5.89 -4.41 13.46
CA LYS A 32 5.14 -3.31 14.09
C LYS A 32 3.68 -3.29 13.64
N VAL A 33 3.42 -3.41 12.34
CA VAL A 33 2.07 -3.47 11.76
C VAL A 33 1.29 -4.66 12.30
N LYS A 34 1.90 -5.86 12.33
CA LYS A 34 1.28 -7.10 12.85
C LYS A 34 1.01 -7.07 14.35
N SER A 35 1.60 -6.12 15.09
CA SER A 35 1.35 -5.97 16.54
C SER A 35 0.08 -5.20 16.88
N TYR A 36 -0.61 -4.61 15.90
CA TYR A 36 -1.81 -3.82 16.13
C TYR A 36 -3.07 -4.64 15.94
N ASP A 37 -4.06 -4.44 16.82
CA ASP A 37 -5.38 -5.07 16.70
C ASP A 37 -6.17 -4.49 15.52
N ASN A 38 -6.01 -3.17 15.30
CA ASN A 38 -6.59 -2.48 14.16
C ASN A 38 -5.74 -1.26 13.78
N ILE A 39 -5.90 -0.82 12.53
CA ILE A 39 -5.21 0.34 11.96
C ILE A 39 -6.24 1.20 11.23
N SER A 40 -6.21 2.52 11.48
CA SER A 40 -6.99 3.52 10.73
C SER A 40 -6.04 4.51 10.08
N LEU A 41 -6.20 4.70 8.77
CA LEU A 41 -5.38 5.61 7.96
C LEU A 41 -6.25 6.65 7.27
N ASP A 42 -5.82 7.92 7.30
CA ASP A 42 -6.23 8.91 6.32
C ASP A 42 -5.07 9.09 5.33
N PHE A 43 -5.35 9.11 4.05
CA PHE A 43 -4.31 9.20 3.03
C PHE A 43 -4.70 10.15 1.88
N LYS A 44 -3.66 10.59 1.18
CA LYS A 44 -3.76 11.27 -0.10
C LYS A 44 -3.18 10.38 -1.19
N TYR A 45 -3.91 10.24 -2.29
CA TYR A 45 -3.51 9.52 -3.48
C TYR A 45 -3.33 10.49 -4.64
N VAL A 46 -2.21 10.41 -5.34
CA VAL A 46 -1.89 11.24 -6.51
C VAL A 46 -1.43 10.33 -7.64
N LEU A 47 -2.09 10.43 -8.78
CA LEU A 47 -1.70 9.80 -10.04
C LEU A 47 -1.16 10.88 -10.98
N GLU A 48 0.05 10.71 -11.49
CA GLU A 48 0.71 11.61 -12.42
C GLU A 48 1.24 10.84 -13.63
N ASN A 49 0.95 11.32 -14.84
CA ASN A 49 1.62 10.91 -16.07
C ASN A 49 1.96 12.17 -16.87
N THR A 50 3.23 12.56 -16.80
CA THR A 50 3.69 13.79 -17.48
C THR A 50 3.67 13.68 -18.99
N SER A 51 3.81 12.46 -19.55
CA SER A 51 3.77 12.24 -21.00
C SER A 51 2.37 12.48 -21.57
N GLU A 52 1.33 12.23 -20.78
CA GLU A 52 -0.08 12.37 -21.16
C GLU A 52 -0.75 13.60 -20.54
N ASN A 53 0.03 14.40 -19.80
CA ASN A 53 -0.44 15.57 -19.06
C ASN A 53 -1.61 15.25 -18.08
N ILE A 54 -1.55 14.05 -17.47
CA ILE A 54 -2.54 13.60 -16.49
C ILE A 54 -2.00 13.91 -15.10
N LYS A 55 -2.84 14.53 -14.28
CA LYS A 55 -2.65 14.66 -12.84
C LYS A 55 -4.00 14.59 -12.14
N GLN A 56 -4.16 13.57 -11.30
CA GLN A 56 -5.35 13.36 -10.49
C GLN A 56 -4.95 13.27 -9.04
N GLU A 57 -5.71 13.91 -8.16
CA GLU A 57 -5.52 13.87 -6.72
C GLU A 57 -6.83 13.54 -6.03
N THR A 58 -6.79 12.61 -5.08
CA THR A 58 -7.93 12.29 -4.23
C THR A 58 -7.46 12.02 -2.80
N LYS A 59 -8.42 12.04 -1.88
CA LYS A 59 -8.22 11.63 -0.49
C LYS A 59 -9.08 10.42 -0.20
N GLY A 60 -8.66 9.63 0.75
CA GLY A 60 -9.41 8.48 1.22
C GLY A 60 -9.06 8.18 2.66
N ASP A 61 -9.84 7.29 3.23
CA ASP A 61 -9.58 6.70 4.54
C ASP A 61 -9.82 5.19 4.50
N VAL A 62 -9.13 4.49 5.38
CA VAL A 62 -9.30 3.06 5.54
C VAL A 62 -9.19 2.67 7.00
N ILE A 63 -10.06 1.77 7.44
CA ILE A 63 -9.98 1.09 8.74
C ILE A 63 -9.81 -0.39 8.46
N MET A 64 -8.82 -1.01 9.11
CA MET A 64 -8.46 -2.43 8.93
C MET A 64 -8.41 -3.14 10.28
N GLN A 65 -8.88 -4.40 10.31
CA GLN A 65 -8.78 -5.31 11.45
C GLN A 65 -8.60 -6.75 10.95
N GLY A 66 -7.39 -7.28 11.06
CA GLY A 66 -7.03 -8.51 10.38
C GLY A 66 -7.19 -8.35 8.87
N GLU A 67 -7.95 -9.24 8.23
CA GLU A 67 -8.25 -9.16 6.80
C GLU A 67 -9.43 -8.23 6.47
N LYS A 68 -10.25 -7.88 7.47
CA LYS A 68 -11.42 -7.01 7.28
C LYS A 68 -11.00 -5.57 7.07
N TYR A 69 -11.70 -4.89 6.18
CA TYR A 69 -11.48 -3.46 5.99
C TYR A 69 -12.74 -2.70 5.55
N LYS A 70 -12.72 -1.40 5.81
CA LYS A 70 -13.64 -0.43 5.23
C LYS A 70 -12.80 0.70 4.65
N LEU A 71 -12.81 0.82 3.33
CA LEU A 71 -12.08 1.83 2.54
C LEU A 71 -13.08 2.79 1.91
N ASN A 72 -12.86 4.09 2.10
CA ASN A 72 -13.58 5.15 1.39
C ASN A 72 -12.61 5.88 0.46
N ILE A 73 -12.87 5.86 -0.83
CA ILE A 73 -12.07 6.55 -1.84
C ILE A 73 -12.93 6.83 -3.09
N LEU A 74 -12.75 8.02 -3.71
CA LEU A 74 -13.47 8.41 -4.94
C LEU A 74 -15.00 8.30 -4.84
N GLY A 75 -15.58 8.58 -3.67
CA GLY A 75 -17.02 8.48 -3.46
C GLY A 75 -17.54 7.05 -3.26
N ILE A 76 -16.69 6.04 -3.39
CA ILE A 76 -17.04 4.63 -3.23
C ILE A 76 -16.60 4.13 -1.85
N THR A 77 -17.47 3.39 -1.17
CA THR A 77 -17.11 2.62 0.02
C THR A 77 -16.91 1.16 -0.36
N ARG A 78 -15.70 0.62 -0.09
CA ARG A 78 -15.43 -0.81 -0.15
C ARG A 78 -15.39 -1.38 1.25
N LEU A 79 -16.27 -2.34 1.52
CA LEU A 79 -16.40 -3.02 2.80
C LEU A 79 -16.11 -4.51 2.60
N PHE A 80 -15.05 -5.01 3.22
CA PHE A 80 -14.71 -6.43 3.24
C PHE A 80 -14.92 -7.00 4.64
N ASP A 81 -15.75 -8.01 4.77
CA ASP A 81 -16.10 -8.61 6.06
C ASP A 81 -15.21 -9.82 6.44
N GLY A 82 -14.20 -10.10 5.62
CA GLY A 82 -13.33 -11.29 5.71
C GLY A 82 -13.71 -12.41 4.78
N LYS A 83 -14.82 -12.27 4.02
CA LYS A 83 -15.29 -13.25 3.04
C LYS A 83 -15.87 -12.60 1.80
N THR A 84 -16.67 -11.57 1.98
CA THR A 84 -17.45 -10.91 0.93
C THR A 84 -17.03 -9.45 0.84
N LEU A 85 -16.83 -8.97 -0.39
CA LEU A 85 -16.57 -7.58 -0.69
C LEU A 85 -17.85 -6.90 -1.17
N TYR A 86 -18.21 -5.81 -0.52
CA TYR A 86 -19.30 -4.93 -0.87
C TYR A 86 -18.72 -3.59 -1.39
N SER A 87 -18.90 -3.29 -2.67
CA SER A 87 -18.55 -2.00 -3.26
C SER A 87 -19.83 -1.16 -3.38
N ILE A 88 -19.89 -0.08 -2.63
CA ILE A 88 -21.08 0.76 -2.49
C ILE A 88 -20.79 2.08 -3.20
N SER A 89 -21.56 2.37 -4.26
CA SER A 89 -21.55 3.65 -5.00
C SER A 89 -22.84 4.42 -4.70
N PRO A 90 -22.80 5.42 -3.81
CA PRO A 90 -23.98 6.24 -3.52
C PRO A 90 -24.45 7.09 -4.71
N GLU A 91 -23.52 7.50 -5.59
CA GLU A 91 -23.83 8.30 -6.77
C GLU A 91 -24.66 7.51 -7.78
N ASP A 92 -24.34 6.21 -7.94
CA ASP A 92 -25.03 5.32 -8.87
C ASP A 92 -26.20 4.58 -8.21
N GLU A 93 -26.41 4.75 -6.90
CA GLU A 93 -27.37 3.97 -6.09
C GLU A 93 -27.16 2.45 -6.29
N GLU A 94 -25.91 1.99 -6.35
CA GLU A 94 -25.54 0.60 -6.61
C GLU A 94 -24.69 0.00 -5.48
N VAL A 95 -24.92 -1.28 -5.19
CA VAL A 95 -24.05 -2.13 -4.39
C VAL A 95 -23.65 -3.34 -5.21
N THR A 96 -22.36 -3.45 -5.51
CA THR A 96 -21.78 -4.66 -6.09
C THR A 96 -21.27 -5.57 -4.98
N ILE A 97 -21.68 -6.85 -5.02
CA ILE A 97 -21.27 -7.90 -4.08
C ILE A 97 -20.42 -8.91 -4.85
N SER A 98 -19.18 -9.14 -4.38
CA SER A 98 -18.23 -10.06 -5.01
C SER A 98 -17.39 -10.78 -3.97
N SER A 99 -16.58 -11.76 -4.39
CA SER A 99 -15.47 -12.25 -3.58
C SER A 99 -14.28 -11.28 -3.71
N GLU A 100 -13.33 -11.30 -2.76
CA GLU A 100 -12.09 -10.50 -2.91
C GLU A 100 -11.21 -11.02 -4.06
N SER A 101 -11.32 -12.31 -4.39
CA SER A 101 -10.59 -12.95 -5.48
C SER A 101 -11.04 -12.52 -6.88
N ASP A 102 -12.27 -12.00 -7.01
CA ASP A 102 -12.80 -11.53 -8.31
C ASP A 102 -12.31 -10.13 -8.69
N ASN A 103 -11.62 -9.46 -7.76
CA ASN A 103 -10.89 -8.25 -8.09
C ASN A 103 -9.57 -8.63 -8.77
N GLU A 104 -9.20 -7.90 -9.83
CA GLU A 104 -8.00 -8.09 -10.64
C GLU A 104 -6.81 -8.59 -9.82
N GLU A 105 -6.17 -9.68 -10.25
CA GLU A 105 -5.08 -10.38 -9.54
C GLU A 105 -3.95 -9.45 -9.06
N ASP A 106 -3.82 -8.27 -9.66
CA ASP A 106 -2.79 -7.27 -9.36
C ASP A 106 -3.27 -6.13 -8.44
N ALA A 107 -4.54 -6.10 -8.00
CA ALA A 107 -5.03 -5.05 -7.13
C ALA A 107 -4.47 -5.22 -5.70
N ILE A 108 -3.68 -4.25 -5.26
CA ILE A 108 -3.23 -4.19 -3.86
C ILE A 108 -4.45 -3.83 -2.99
N THR A 109 -5.02 -4.84 -2.32
CA THR A 109 -6.09 -4.62 -1.35
C THR A 109 -5.57 -3.87 -0.11
N PRO A 110 -6.42 -3.18 0.65
CA PRO A 110 -6.00 -2.52 1.88
C PRO A 110 -5.28 -3.45 2.86
N SER A 111 -5.74 -4.70 2.99
CA SER A 111 -5.09 -5.72 3.83
C SER A 111 -3.69 -6.08 3.33
N LYS A 112 -3.48 -6.15 2.02
CA LYS A 112 -2.17 -6.41 1.41
C LYS A 112 -1.26 -5.18 1.38
N MET A 113 -1.81 -3.96 1.43
CA MET A 113 -1.04 -2.71 1.29
C MET A 113 0.04 -2.53 2.35
N LEU A 114 -0.13 -3.15 3.51
CA LEU A 114 0.84 -3.09 4.60
C LEU A 114 1.83 -4.26 4.62
N SER A 115 1.74 -5.20 3.66
CA SER A 115 2.59 -6.42 3.60
C SER A 115 3.12 -6.74 2.20
N PHE A 116 2.62 -6.10 1.12
CA PHE A 116 3.02 -6.40 -0.27
C PHE A 116 4.53 -6.40 -0.50
N TYR A 117 5.27 -5.64 0.30
CA TYR A 117 6.71 -5.48 0.20
C TYR A 117 7.51 -6.64 0.83
N GLU A 118 6.86 -7.62 1.45
CA GLU A 118 7.54 -8.75 2.11
C GLU A 118 8.20 -9.68 1.09
N ASP A 119 7.58 -9.86 -0.09
CA ASP A 119 8.02 -10.76 -1.14
C ASP A 119 7.97 -10.11 -2.53
N GLY A 120 8.63 -10.73 -3.50
CA GLY A 120 8.56 -10.36 -4.91
C GLY A 120 9.50 -9.22 -5.33
N TYR A 121 10.35 -8.70 -4.42
CA TYR A 121 11.21 -7.55 -4.70
C TYR A 121 12.67 -7.77 -4.31
N LEU A 122 13.55 -7.11 -5.05
CA LEU A 122 14.90 -6.80 -4.60
C LEU A 122 14.86 -5.48 -3.83
N TYR A 123 15.58 -5.42 -2.70
CA TYR A 123 15.55 -4.29 -1.78
C TYR A 123 16.86 -3.52 -1.79
N ALA A 124 16.79 -2.20 -1.73
CA ALA A 124 17.94 -1.34 -1.50
C ALA A 124 17.56 -0.17 -0.60
N ILE A 125 18.44 0.19 0.33
CA ILE A 125 18.34 1.46 1.05
C ILE A 125 18.52 2.58 0.02
N ASP A 126 17.63 3.55 0.04
CA ASP A 126 17.66 4.76 -0.77
C ASP A 126 17.92 5.98 0.15
N ILE A 127 17.54 7.16 -0.25
CA ILE A 127 17.76 8.41 0.48
C ILE A 127 17.03 8.44 1.84
N GLU A 128 17.60 9.13 2.81
CA GLU A 128 16.92 9.59 4.02
C GLU A 128 16.53 11.06 3.85
N GLN A 129 15.31 11.43 4.21
CA GLN A 129 14.82 12.80 4.14
C GLN A 129 14.21 13.22 5.48
N ASN A 130 14.38 14.49 5.84
CA ASN A 130 13.62 15.10 6.93
C ASN A 130 12.39 15.79 6.34
N ILE A 131 11.20 15.28 6.66
CA ILE A 131 9.93 15.81 6.18
C ILE A 131 9.11 16.24 7.38
N ASN A 132 8.93 17.55 7.55
CA ASN A 132 8.20 18.15 8.68
C ASN A 132 8.68 17.64 10.06
N GLY A 133 10.00 17.54 10.25
CA GLY A 133 10.63 17.08 11.48
C GLY A 133 10.66 15.55 11.65
N ARG A 134 10.12 14.77 10.71
CA ARG A 134 10.15 13.32 10.70
C ARG A 134 11.29 12.83 9.83
N LYS A 135 12.08 11.87 10.33
CA LYS A 135 13.12 11.21 9.54
C LYS A 135 12.52 10.06 8.75
N ILE A 136 12.45 10.23 7.44
CA ILE A 136 11.88 9.25 6.51
C ILE A 136 13.03 8.58 5.75
N GLN A 137 13.23 7.30 5.99
CA GLN A 137 14.12 6.46 5.21
C GLN A 137 13.35 5.84 4.06
N TYR A 138 13.82 6.06 2.84
CA TYR A 138 13.28 5.38 1.68
C TYR A 138 13.97 4.04 1.46
N VAL A 139 13.15 3.04 1.15
CA VAL A 139 13.58 1.73 0.64
C VAL A 139 13.08 1.60 -0.77
N LYS A 140 14.01 1.35 -1.70
CA LYS A 140 13.68 1.05 -3.09
C LYS A 140 13.38 -0.43 -3.23
N LEU A 141 12.22 -0.74 -3.79
CA LEU A 141 11.79 -2.08 -4.15
C LEU A 141 11.80 -2.19 -5.68
N THR A 142 12.52 -3.17 -6.20
CA THR A 142 12.56 -3.46 -7.64
C THR A 142 11.92 -4.83 -7.85
N PRO A 143 10.83 -4.95 -8.65
CA PRO A 143 10.21 -6.23 -8.90
C PRO A 143 11.21 -7.26 -9.42
N ILE A 144 11.11 -8.51 -8.94
CA ILE A 144 11.91 -9.64 -9.44
C ILE A 144 11.32 -10.13 -10.76
N ASP A 145 9.98 -10.09 -10.88
CA ASP A 145 9.31 -10.43 -12.13
C ASP A 145 9.61 -9.37 -13.20
N SER A 146 10.26 -9.81 -14.28
CA SER A 146 10.59 -8.97 -15.44
C SER A 146 9.35 -8.49 -16.22
N ASN A 147 8.22 -9.20 -16.11
CA ASN A 147 6.95 -8.85 -16.78
C ASN A 147 6.15 -7.81 -16.00
N SER A 148 6.50 -7.53 -14.75
CA SER A 148 5.83 -6.50 -13.96
C SER A 148 5.81 -5.16 -14.71
N GLU A 149 4.65 -4.50 -14.78
CA GLU A 149 4.51 -3.14 -15.32
C GLU A 149 5.12 -2.07 -14.38
N ILE A 150 5.47 -2.46 -13.16
CA ILE A 150 6.11 -1.60 -12.17
C ILE A 150 7.62 -1.58 -12.44
N LYS A 151 8.19 -0.38 -12.61
CA LYS A 151 9.64 -0.19 -12.70
C LYS A 151 10.31 -0.27 -11.33
N ASN A 152 9.79 0.43 -10.35
CA ASN A 152 10.18 0.35 -8.95
C ASN A 152 9.15 1.03 -8.05
N ILE A 153 9.27 0.75 -6.73
CA ILE A 153 8.53 1.41 -5.67
C ILE A 153 9.53 2.02 -4.69
N LEU A 154 9.29 3.26 -4.27
CA LEU A 154 9.98 3.88 -3.15
C LEU A 154 9.03 3.87 -1.96
N LEU A 155 9.38 3.12 -0.92
CA LEU A 155 8.63 3.04 0.32
C LEU A 155 9.29 3.91 1.37
N GLY A 156 8.64 5.02 1.73
CA GLY A 156 9.10 5.93 2.77
C GLY A 156 8.66 5.45 4.14
N ILE A 157 9.60 5.24 5.04
CA ILE A 157 9.38 4.71 6.39
C ILE A 157 9.85 5.74 7.42
N ASP A 158 8.98 6.12 8.34
CA ASP A 158 9.39 6.89 9.52
C ASP A 158 10.23 5.99 10.43
N ILE A 159 11.52 6.32 10.57
CA ILE A 159 12.46 5.47 11.30
C ILE A 159 12.20 5.41 12.82
N ASN A 160 11.46 6.37 13.36
CA ASN A 160 11.14 6.43 14.79
C ASN A 160 9.90 5.57 15.11
N THR A 161 8.84 5.71 14.31
CA THR A 161 7.56 5.00 14.54
C THR A 161 7.50 3.65 13.86
N LYS A 162 8.32 3.42 12.83
CA LYS A 162 8.29 2.27 11.91
C LYS A 162 6.98 2.20 11.11
N HIS A 163 6.29 3.33 10.97
CA HIS A 163 5.10 3.42 10.12
C HIS A 163 5.49 3.80 8.70
N ILE A 164 4.73 3.29 7.74
CA ILE A 164 4.81 3.74 6.36
C ILE A 164 4.32 5.19 6.31
N TYR A 165 5.15 6.08 5.77
CA TYR A 165 4.82 7.47 5.54
C TYR A 165 4.22 7.67 4.15
N ASN A 166 4.87 7.11 3.13
CA ASN A 166 4.35 7.15 1.77
C ASN A 166 4.83 5.97 0.93
N LEU A 167 4.13 5.73 -0.15
CA LEU A 167 4.48 4.79 -1.20
C LEU A 167 4.49 5.57 -2.52
N ILE A 168 5.60 5.48 -3.28
CA ILE A 168 5.73 6.08 -4.60
C ILE A 168 6.02 4.97 -5.59
N GLN A 169 5.03 4.59 -6.39
CA GLN A 169 5.16 3.60 -7.45
C GLN A 169 5.47 4.30 -8.77
N ILE A 170 6.45 3.79 -9.49
CA ILE A 170 6.84 4.25 -10.82
C ILE A 170 6.61 3.12 -11.82
N GLY A 171 5.71 3.32 -12.76
CA GLY A 171 5.44 2.39 -13.85
C GLY A 171 6.47 2.48 -14.97
N LYS A 172 6.57 1.42 -15.79
CA LYS A 172 7.40 1.41 -17.00
C LYS A 172 6.91 2.42 -18.05
N ASN A 173 5.63 2.76 -18.03
CA ASN A 173 5.00 3.79 -18.87
C ASN A 173 5.16 5.22 -18.32
N ASN A 174 6.06 5.43 -17.35
CA ASN A 174 6.29 6.70 -16.65
C ASN A 174 5.11 7.23 -15.83
N THR A 175 4.07 6.45 -15.62
CA THR A 175 3.03 6.78 -14.63
C THR A 175 3.62 6.70 -13.23
N LYS A 176 3.37 7.74 -12.44
CA LYS A 176 3.79 7.82 -11.04
C LYS A 176 2.56 7.88 -10.16
N THR A 177 2.43 6.92 -9.28
CA THR A 177 1.39 6.89 -8.25
C THR A 177 2.02 7.18 -6.89
N THR A 178 1.47 8.14 -6.16
CA THR A 178 1.94 8.48 -4.81
C THR A 178 0.80 8.36 -3.83
N LEU A 179 0.95 7.51 -2.83
CA LEU A 179 0.06 7.43 -1.67
C LEU A 179 0.82 7.98 -0.47
N THR A 180 0.27 9.00 0.17
CA THR A 180 0.86 9.62 1.37
C THR A 180 -0.08 9.46 2.54
N VAL A 181 0.40 8.87 3.63
CA VAL A 181 -0.35 8.71 4.89
C VAL A 181 -0.32 10.02 5.67
N ASN A 182 -1.49 10.62 5.86
CA ASN A 182 -1.67 11.87 6.59
C ASN A 182 -1.92 11.61 8.09
N SER A 183 -2.64 10.53 8.41
CA SER A 183 -2.96 10.11 9.77
C SER A 183 -2.77 8.60 9.88
N PHE A 184 -2.17 8.14 10.98
CA PHE A 184 -1.96 6.73 11.29
C PHE A 184 -2.37 6.50 12.75
N LYS A 185 -3.51 5.85 12.97
CA LYS A 185 -4.03 5.51 14.30
C LYS A 185 -4.09 4.00 14.45
N THR A 186 -3.93 3.53 15.69
CA THR A 186 -3.88 2.09 15.99
C THR A 186 -4.65 1.78 17.24
N ASN A 187 -5.22 0.58 17.30
CA ASN A 187 -5.89 0.04 18.50
C ASN A 187 -7.02 0.95 19.00
N GLU A 188 -7.72 1.64 18.06
CA GLU A 188 -8.89 2.45 18.39
C GLU A 188 -10.09 1.55 18.71
N PRO A 189 -11.00 1.97 19.61
CA PRO A 189 -12.24 1.25 19.84
C PRO A 189 -13.10 1.22 18.56
N LEU A 190 -13.44 0.03 18.06
CA LEU A 190 -14.25 -0.13 16.86
C LEU A 190 -15.65 -0.66 17.21
N SER A 191 -16.67 -0.18 16.47
CA SER A 191 -18.00 -0.75 16.53
C SER A 191 -17.99 -2.20 16.04
N LYS A 192 -18.71 -3.10 16.70
CA LYS A 192 -18.86 -4.51 16.30
C LYS A 192 -19.48 -4.66 14.90
N SER A 193 -20.27 -3.68 14.45
CA SER A 193 -20.92 -3.68 13.13
C SER A 193 -20.13 -2.94 12.04
N LEU A 194 -18.91 -2.46 12.35
CA LEU A 194 -18.15 -1.63 11.41
C LEU A 194 -17.90 -2.32 10.06
N PHE A 195 -17.62 -3.62 10.10
CA PHE A 195 -17.34 -4.46 8.92
C PHE A 195 -18.53 -5.34 8.54
N THR A 196 -19.76 -4.95 8.92
CA THR A 196 -20.98 -5.69 8.59
C THR A 196 -21.78 -4.91 7.57
N PHE A 197 -22.12 -5.54 6.45
CA PHE A 197 -23.02 -4.95 5.48
C PHE A 197 -24.47 -5.01 6.01
N ASP A 198 -25.13 -3.86 6.03
CA ASP A 198 -26.54 -3.74 6.43
C ASP A 198 -27.42 -3.47 5.19
N ALA A 199 -28.02 -4.54 4.66
CA ALA A 199 -28.87 -4.46 3.47
C ALA A 199 -30.06 -3.50 3.62
N ASN A 200 -30.53 -3.25 4.85
CA ASN A 200 -31.68 -2.35 5.07
C ASN A 200 -31.34 -0.89 4.74
N LYS A 201 -30.06 -0.50 4.82
CA LYS A 201 -29.60 0.84 4.43
C LYS A 201 -29.60 1.07 2.92
N TYR A 202 -29.62 -0.01 2.14
CA TYR A 202 -29.45 0.01 0.69
C TYR A 202 -30.62 -0.68 -0.02
N LYS A 203 -31.82 -0.72 0.61
CA LYS A 203 -33.02 -1.40 0.07
C LYS A 203 -33.49 -0.80 -1.27
N ASP A 204 -33.18 0.48 -1.50
CA ASP A 204 -33.58 1.20 -2.71
C ASP A 204 -32.45 1.20 -3.77
N TYR A 205 -31.27 0.60 -3.47
CA TYR A 205 -30.13 0.49 -4.38
C TYR A 205 -30.25 -0.74 -5.26
N TYR A 206 -29.71 -0.63 -6.46
CA TYR A 206 -29.49 -1.79 -7.32
C TYR A 206 -28.42 -2.71 -6.71
N ILE A 207 -28.76 -3.96 -6.51
CA ILE A 207 -27.82 -4.97 -5.95
C ILE A 207 -27.31 -5.84 -7.10
N ASN A 208 -26.05 -5.66 -7.46
CA ASN A 208 -25.32 -6.43 -8.44
C ASN A 208 -24.50 -7.52 -7.73
N LYS A 209 -24.70 -8.80 -8.11
CA LYS A 209 -23.90 -9.92 -7.57
C LYS A 209 -23.04 -10.48 -8.67
N LEU A 210 -21.72 -10.49 -8.43
CA LEU A 210 -20.75 -11.15 -9.28
C LEU A 210 -20.51 -12.55 -8.70
N ASP A 211 -20.76 -13.59 -9.52
CA ASP A 211 -20.59 -15.01 -9.17
C ASP A 211 -19.15 -15.46 -9.41
#